data_2670300f5053bcda7243193e6d4a588a
#
_entry.id   2670300f5053bcda7243193e6d4a588a
#
_cell.length_a   1.000
_cell.length_b   1.000
_cell.length_c   1.000
_cell.angle_alpha   90.00
_cell.angle_beta   90.00
_cell.angle_gamma   90.00
#
_symmetry.space_group_name_H-M   'P 1'
#
loop_
_entity.id
_entity.type
_entity.pdbx_description
1 polymer ?
#
loop_
_entity_poly.entity_id
_entity_poly.type
_entity_poly.pdbx_seq_one_letter_code
_entity_poly.pdbx_strand_id
1 'polypeptide(L)' 'MTSIIRADHTHWACPLPLQGRPGIKCDQGNEMSTDHCKNCKQKRAVKAKALNRNGDKIGKLAEITAGGEELWDYD' A
#
# COMPACT_ATOMS: atom_id res chain seq x y z
N MET A 1 5.04 -3.28 -14.16
CA MET A 1 4.10 -2.40 -13.42
C MET A 1 2.77 -2.32 -14.14
N THR A 2 1.70 -2.23 -13.40
CA THR A 2 0.36 -2.16 -13.97
C THR A 2 -0.58 -1.32 -13.11
N SER A 3 -1.53 -0.64 -13.74
CA SER A 3 -2.63 0.04 -13.04
C SER A 3 -3.80 -0.89 -12.81
N ILE A 4 -3.76 -2.10 -13.35
CA ILE A 4 -4.82 -3.10 -13.21
C ILE A 4 -4.62 -3.83 -11.89
N ILE A 5 -5.63 -3.80 -11.03
CA ILE A 5 -5.58 -4.44 -9.71
C ILE A 5 -5.93 -5.92 -9.86
N ARG A 6 -5.06 -6.79 -9.36
CA ARG A 6 -5.32 -8.24 -9.35
C ARG A 6 -6.53 -8.54 -8.46
N ALA A 7 -7.27 -9.58 -8.84
CA ALA A 7 -8.46 -9.97 -8.10
C ALA A 7 -8.16 -10.35 -6.64
N ASP A 8 -6.96 -10.86 -6.38
CA ASP A 8 -6.54 -11.25 -5.03
C ASP A 8 -5.90 -10.11 -4.22
N HIS A 9 -5.75 -8.92 -4.83
CA HIS A 9 -5.21 -7.75 -4.14
C HIS A 9 -6.33 -7.04 -3.40
N THR A 10 -6.55 -7.44 -2.15
CA THR A 10 -7.68 -6.96 -1.34
C THR A 10 -7.27 -5.95 -0.27
N HIS A 11 -5.98 -5.91 0.08
CA HIS A 11 -5.46 -5.06 1.15
C HIS A 11 -4.12 -4.45 0.77
N TRP A 12 -3.69 -3.46 1.54
CA TRP A 12 -2.37 -2.86 1.40
C TRP A 12 -1.83 -2.49 2.78
N ALA A 13 -0.50 -2.43 2.91
CA ALA A 13 0.14 -2.05 4.16
C ALA A 13 0.82 -0.69 4.02
N CYS A 14 0.67 0.16 5.03
CA CYS A 14 1.26 1.50 5.03
C CYS A 14 2.79 1.41 5.05
N PRO A 15 3.50 2.04 4.09
CA PRO A 15 4.96 1.94 4.02
C PRO A 15 5.68 3.02 4.83
N LEU A 16 4.93 3.96 5.40
CA LEU A 16 5.51 5.12 6.06
C LEU A 16 5.96 4.80 7.48
N PRO A 17 6.98 5.52 7.99
CA PRO A 17 7.42 5.32 9.36
C PRO A 17 6.35 5.78 10.35
N LEU A 18 6.30 5.14 11.52
CA LEU A 18 5.42 5.57 12.59
C LEU A 18 5.82 6.95 13.06
N GLN A 19 4.83 7.81 13.23
CA GLN A 19 5.06 9.16 13.73
C GLN A 19 5.58 9.09 15.17
N GLY A 20 6.69 9.77 15.43
CA GLY A 20 7.30 9.78 16.75
C GLY A 20 8.17 8.56 17.05
N ARG A 21 8.29 7.61 16.11
CA ARG A 21 9.10 6.40 16.27
C ARG A 21 9.95 6.15 15.03
N PRO A 22 11.02 6.91 14.84
CA PRO A 22 11.89 6.72 13.68
C PRO A 22 12.46 5.30 13.66
N GLY A 23 12.54 4.72 12.47
CA GLY A 23 13.02 3.35 12.28
C GLY A 23 11.96 2.27 12.39
N ILE A 24 10.75 2.61 12.84
CA ILE A 24 9.63 1.67 12.90
C ILE A 24 8.60 2.07 11.86
N LYS A 25 8.26 1.14 10.97
CA LYS A 25 7.24 1.38 9.96
C LYS A 25 5.85 1.16 10.53
N CYS A 26 4.88 1.90 10.02
CA CYS A 26 3.47 1.76 10.43
C CYS A 26 2.95 0.35 10.13
N ASP A 27 3.19 -0.15 8.92
CA ASP A 27 2.79 -1.51 8.47
C ASP A 27 1.33 -1.86 8.75
N GLN A 28 0.47 -0.85 8.93
CA GLN A 28 -0.95 -1.08 9.16
C GLN A 28 -1.62 -1.64 7.91
N GLY A 29 -2.29 -2.77 8.01
CA GLY A 29 -3.09 -3.32 6.93
C GLY A 29 -4.37 -2.51 6.74
N ASN A 30 -4.68 -2.17 5.48
CA ASN A 30 -5.88 -1.41 5.12
C ASN A 30 -6.56 -2.07 3.94
N GLU A 31 -7.88 -1.89 3.81
CA GLU A 31 -8.62 -2.40 2.65
C GLU A 31 -8.31 -1.57 1.41
N MET A 32 -8.34 -2.19 0.23
CA MET A 32 -8.11 -1.48 -1.03
C MET A 32 -9.18 -0.44 -1.34
N SER A 33 -10.35 -0.54 -0.73
CA SER A 33 -11.43 0.44 -0.89
C SER A 33 -11.08 1.79 -0.25
N THR A 34 -10.08 1.85 0.61
CA THR A 34 -9.59 3.09 1.22
C THR A 34 -8.17 3.37 0.75
N ASP A 35 -7.85 4.63 0.50
CA ASP A 35 -6.53 5.06 0.07
C ASP A 35 -5.75 5.79 1.16
N HIS A 36 -6.31 5.84 2.38
CA HIS A 36 -5.64 6.43 3.54
C HIS A 36 -5.47 5.37 4.63
N CYS A 37 -4.31 5.40 5.28
CA CYS A 37 -4.05 4.49 6.39
C CYS A 37 -4.94 4.85 7.59
N LYS A 38 -5.63 3.86 8.13
CA LYS A 38 -6.52 4.10 9.28
C LYS A 38 -5.75 4.39 10.57
N ASN A 39 -4.46 4.06 10.61
CA ASN A 39 -3.62 4.29 11.78
C ASN A 39 -2.94 5.67 11.73
N CYS A 40 -2.18 5.94 10.68
CA CYS A 40 -1.42 7.19 10.58
C CYS A 40 -2.11 8.27 9.76
N LYS A 41 -3.26 7.97 9.14
CA LYS A 41 -4.06 8.91 8.35
C LYS A 41 -3.38 9.42 7.08
N GLN A 42 -2.25 8.87 6.72
CA GLN A 42 -1.52 9.26 5.51
C GLN A 42 -2.10 8.55 4.29
N LYS A 43 -2.09 9.25 3.16
CA LYS A 43 -2.52 8.67 1.89
C LYS A 43 -1.53 7.56 1.48
N ARG A 44 -2.05 6.53 0.82
CA ARG A 44 -1.23 5.43 0.28
C ARG A 44 -0.08 6.00 -0.55
N ALA A 45 1.14 5.53 -0.27
CA ALA A 45 2.37 6.04 -0.89
C ALA A 45 3.12 4.92 -1.59
N VAL A 46 4.07 5.30 -2.45
CA VAL A 46 4.98 4.36 -3.11
C VAL A 46 5.65 3.49 -2.05
N LYS A 47 5.87 2.22 -2.37
CA LYS A 47 6.40 1.15 -1.52
C LYS A 47 5.34 0.50 -0.63
N ALA A 48 4.08 0.92 -0.70
CA ALA A 48 3.00 0.24 -0.01
C ALA A 48 2.96 -1.22 -0.46
N LYS A 49 2.86 -2.15 0.48
CA LYS A 49 2.78 -3.56 0.16
C LYS A 49 1.40 -3.90 -0.36
N ALA A 50 1.32 -4.70 -1.43
CA ALA A 50 0.07 -5.26 -1.90
C ALA A 50 -0.16 -6.57 -1.16
N LEU A 51 -1.33 -6.72 -0.55
CA LEU A 51 -1.66 -7.88 0.28
C LEU A 51 -2.92 -8.55 -0.24
N ASN A 52 -2.97 -9.89 -0.10
CA ASN A 52 -4.19 -10.64 -0.35
C ASN A 52 -5.02 -10.70 0.92
N ARG A 53 -6.17 -11.41 0.89
CA ARG A 53 -7.07 -11.47 2.05
C ARG A 53 -6.44 -12.18 3.25
N ASN A 54 -5.42 -12.99 3.01
CA ASN A 54 -4.69 -13.71 4.08
C ASN A 54 -3.59 -12.84 4.69
N GLY A 55 -3.33 -11.66 4.14
CA GLY A 55 -2.25 -10.80 4.60
C GLY A 55 -0.91 -11.10 3.97
N ASP A 56 -0.84 -11.97 2.97
CA ASP A 56 0.40 -12.29 2.28
C ASP A 56 0.76 -11.20 1.29
N LYS A 57 2.04 -10.84 1.24
CA LYS A 57 2.53 -9.86 0.28
C LYS A 57 2.53 -10.44 -1.12
N ILE A 58 1.83 -9.79 -2.04
CA ILE A 58 1.76 -10.22 -3.45
C ILE A 58 2.36 -9.20 -4.40
N GLY A 59 2.90 -8.11 -3.88
CA GLY A 59 3.53 -7.08 -4.71
C GLY A 59 3.72 -5.79 -3.92
N LYS A 60 3.94 -4.70 -4.64
CA LYS A 60 4.14 -3.38 -4.03
C LYS A 60 3.69 -2.28 -4.98
N LEU A 61 3.38 -1.12 -4.41
CA LEU A 61 3.10 0.08 -5.19
C LEU A 61 4.43 0.64 -5.70
N ALA A 62 4.65 0.53 -7.00
CA ALA A 62 5.93 0.88 -7.62
C ALA A 62 6.03 2.37 -7.93
N GLU A 63 4.93 2.98 -8.37
CA GLU A 63 4.94 4.38 -8.80
C GLU A 63 3.55 4.99 -8.68
N ILE A 64 3.52 6.29 -8.40
CA ILE A 64 2.31 7.11 -8.51
C ILE A 64 2.62 8.16 -9.57
N THR A 65 1.87 8.18 -10.67
CA THR A 65 2.11 9.11 -11.76
C THR A 65 1.71 10.53 -11.39
N ALA A 66 2.12 11.50 -12.22
CA ALA A 66 1.75 12.89 -12.02
C ALA A 66 0.22 13.10 -12.02
N GLY A 67 -0.51 12.23 -12.70
CA GLY A 67 -1.98 12.26 -12.70
C GLY A 67 -2.63 11.55 -11.54
N GLY A 68 -1.83 10.98 -10.62
CA GLY A 68 -2.34 10.27 -9.46
C GLY A 68 -2.64 8.79 -9.71
N GLU A 69 -2.31 8.26 -10.88
CA GLU A 69 -2.50 6.85 -11.19
C GLU A 69 -1.48 5.99 -10.44
N GLU A 70 -1.96 4.94 -9.79
CA GLU A 70 -1.10 4.01 -9.05
C GLU A 70 -0.69 2.85 -9.93
N LEU A 71 0.62 2.60 -9.99
CA LEU A 71 1.19 1.50 -10.76
C LEU A 71 1.77 0.47 -9.79
N TRP A 72 1.26 -0.75 -9.87
CA TRP A 72 1.63 -1.84 -8.97
C TRP A 72 2.57 -2.81 -9.66
N ASP A 73 3.53 -3.31 -8.90
CA ASP A 73 4.48 -4.31 -9.34
C ASP A 73 4.19 -5.60 -8.56
N TYR A 74 3.49 -6.53 -9.20
CA TYR A 74 3.13 -7.79 -8.54
C TYR A 74 4.23 -8.83 -8.67
N ASP A 75 4.42 -9.60 -7.63
CA ASP A 75 5.41 -10.68 -7.57
C ASP A 75 5.03 -11.85 -8.49
#